data_5a193b163db09773b32bd9ed4988bbe1
#
_entry.id   5a193b163db09773b32bd9ed4988bbe1
#
_cell.length_a   1.000
_cell.length_b   1.000
_cell.length_c   1.000
_cell.angle_alpha   90.00
_cell.angle_beta   90.00
_cell.angle_gamma   90.00
#
_symmetry.space_group_name_H-M   'P 1'
#
loop_
_entity.id
_entity.type
_entity.pdbx_description
1 polymer ?
#
loop_
_entity_poly.entity_id
_entity_poly.type
_entity_poly.pdbx_seq_one_letter_code
_entity_poly.pdbx_strand_id
1 'polypeptide(L)'
;HITSQQTNEKLKELSEGKFSFQITDESGVVDNNIVGQFEGKISANKEESIKEVKEGSLDAYYYIPKNLQEDKIELYGKDRGFSETDKYRIVLDAILKNSGNTVVEPNKIAVVNKTYKTDQTIFKNGEKYDRVSEMIVPGAFLVIFYFVVSLLSGRMLTSTTEEKENRVTEMILTSITAKTLIVGKIISLFILGVVQIFTLFTPIILGYFAVINGKLSGVNLPDIRPFIENIKLNP
;
A
#
# COMPACT_ATOMS: atom_id res chain seq x y z
N HIS A 1 -14.23 10.40 -14.30
CA HIS A 1 -14.78 11.76 -14.27
C HIS A 1 -15.29 12.05 -12.86
N ILE A 2 -14.46 12.65 -12.03
CA ILE A 2 -14.91 13.26 -10.78
C ILE A 2 -15.58 14.57 -11.19
N THR A 3 -16.88 14.69 -10.93
CA THR A 3 -17.65 15.91 -11.22
C THR A 3 -17.16 17.06 -10.35
N SER A 4 -17.24 18.31 -10.85
CA SER A 4 -16.85 19.52 -10.13
C SER A 4 -17.53 19.65 -8.75
N GLN A 5 -18.72 19.08 -8.57
CA GLN A 5 -19.40 19.02 -7.27
C GLN A 5 -18.69 18.12 -6.25
N GLN A 6 -18.23 16.93 -6.64
CA GLN A 6 -17.49 16.04 -5.76
C GLN A 6 -16.11 16.61 -5.37
N THR A 7 -15.51 17.40 -6.25
CA THR A 7 -14.26 18.11 -5.93
C THR A 7 -14.51 19.20 -4.89
N ASN A 8 -15.60 19.97 -5.01
CA ASN A 8 -15.94 21.03 -4.07
C ASN A 8 -16.39 20.50 -2.70
N GLU A 9 -17.12 19.38 -2.65
CA GLU A 9 -17.47 18.73 -1.38
C GLU A 9 -16.23 18.17 -0.66
N LYS A 10 -15.35 17.50 -1.38
CA LYS A 10 -14.06 17.03 -0.82
C LYS A 10 -13.13 18.19 -0.41
N LEU A 11 -13.15 19.28 -1.13
CA LEU A 11 -12.40 20.49 -0.76
C LEU A 11 -12.98 21.13 0.50
N LYS A 12 -14.29 21.09 0.69
CA LYS A 12 -14.95 21.59 1.91
C LYS A 12 -14.65 20.70 3.12
N GLU A 13 -14.65 19.39 2.96
CA GLU A 13 -14.18 18.45 4.01
C GLU A 13 -12.70 18.63 4.37
N LEU A 14 -11.86 19.02 3.40
CA LEU A 14 -10.44 19.32 3.63
C LEU A 14 -10.23 20.64 4.38
N SER A 15 -11.10 21.63 4.17
CA SER A 15 -11.06 22.91 4.90
C SER A 15 -11.61 22.81 6.33
N GLU A 16 -12.42 21.80 6.65
CA GLU A 16 -12.93 21.53 8.00
C GLU A 16 -11.93 20.74 8.87
N GLY A 17 -10.94 20.03 8.28
CA GLY A 17 -9.83 19.40 8.99
C GLY A 17 -8.56 20.21 8.81
N LYS A 18 -7.95 20.68 9.91
CA LYS A 18 -6.68 21.41 9.92
C LYS A 18 -5.62 20.69 9.07
N PHE A 19 -5.55 21.00 7.78
CA PHE A 19 -4.58 20.46 6.85
C PHE A 19 -3.52 21.53 6.58
N SER A 20 -2.35 21.37 7.18
CA SER A 20 -1.24 22.31 7.01
C SER A 20 -0.35 21.89 5.85
N PHE A 21 -0.12 22.80 4.90
CA PHE A 21 0.81 22.52 3.81
C PHE A 21 1.63 23.75 3.40
N GLN A 22 2.75 23.46 2.77
CA GLN A 22 3.60 24.48 2.17
C GLN A 22 3.83 24.14 0.69
N ILE A 23 4.07 25.17 -0.10
CA ILE A 23 4.32 25.06 -1.54
C ILE A 23 5.51 25.95 -1.95
N THR A 24 6.40 25.39 -2.75
CA THR A 24 7.44 26.16 -3.45
C THR A 24 7.17 26.05 -4.94
N ASP A 25 6.92 27.16 -5.61
CA ASP A 25 6.64 27.22 -7.03
C ASP A 25 7.73 28.00 -7.77
N GLU A 26 8.53 27.29 -8.56
CA GLU A 26 9.53 27.87 -9.46
C GLU A 26 8.98 28.07 -10.88
N SER A 27 7.82 27.49 -11.18
CA SER A 27 7.20 27.57 -12.52
C SER A 27 6.37 28.82 -12.74
N GLY A 28 5.97 29.52 -11.65
CA GLY A 28 5.06 30.66 -11.70
C GLY A 28 3.61 30.30 -12.07
N VAL A 29 3.24 29.03 -12.00
CA VAL A 29 1.88 28.55 -12.34
C VAL A 29 0.91 28.78 -11.22
N VAL A 30 1.38 28.80 -9.97
CA VAL A 30 0.53 28.88 -8.78
C VAL A 30 0.17 30.31 -8.44
N ASP A 31 -1.12 30.56 -8.22
CA ASP A 31 -1.60 31.84 -7.71
C ASP A 31 -1.55 31.82 -6.17
N ASN A 32 -0.82 32.75 -5.57
CA ASN A 32 -0.66 32.89 -4.14
C ASN A 32 -2.00 33.10 -3.41
N ASN A 33 -2.96 33.77 -4.04
CA ASN A 33 -4.29 33.96 -3.46
C ASN A 33 -5.03 32.61 -3.33
N ILE A 34 -4.85 31.73 -4.31
CA ILE A 34 -5.44 30.40 -4.28
C ILE A 34 -4.83 29.56 -3.17
N VAL A 35 -3.49 29.60 -2.99
CA VAL A 35 -2.81 28.91 -1.87
C VAL A 35 -3.37 29.35 -0.54
N GLY A 36 -3.58 30.67 -0.36
CA GLY A 36 -4.17 31.22 0.88
C GLY A 36 -5.61 30.76 1.14
N GLN A 37 -6.42 30.57 0.08
CA GLN A 37 -7.78 30.03 0.23
C GLN A 37 -7.84 28.60 0.78
N PHE A 38 -6.76 27.83 0.57
CA PHE A 38 -6.60 26.47 1.10
C PHE A 38 -5.78 26.42 2.40
N GLU A 39 -5.59 27.57 3.07
CA GLU A 39 -4.79 27.68 4.31
C GLU A 39 -3.31 27.24 4.12
N GLY A 40 -2.82 27.21 2.89
CA GLY A 40 -1.43 26.90 2.57
C GLY A 40 -0.50 28.10 2.75
N LYS A 41 0.80 27.81 2.87
CA LYS A 41 1.87 28.81 2.95
C LYS A 41 2.86 28.61 1.81
N ILE A 42 3.44 29.72 1.34
CA ILE A 42 4.54 29.68 0.38
C ILE A 42 5.83 29.55 1.16
N SER A 43 6.69 28.61 0.75
CA SER A 43 8.02 28.41 1.30
C SER A 43 9.07 28.65 0.23
N ALA A 44 10.17 29.27 0.62
CA ALA A 44 11.34 29.43 -0.24
C ALA A 44 12.42 28.34 0.00
N ASN A 45 12.28 27.57 1.10
CA ASN A 45 13.29 26.59 1.50
C ASN A 45 12.73 25.15 1.41
N LYS A 46 13.14 24.44 0.36
CA LYS A 46 12.72 23.05 0.10
C LYS A 46 13.14 22.10 1.22
N GLU A 47 14.39 22.21 1.69
CA GLU A 47 14.94 21.25 2.66
C GLU A 47 14.29 21.39 4.02
N GLU A 48 14.02 22.62 4.46
CA GLU A 48 13.35 22.92 5.72
C GLU A 48 11.90 22.40 5.71
N SER A 49 11.16 22.65 4.63
CA SER A 49 9.80 22.17 4.47
C SER A 49 9.71 20.65 4.47
N ILE A 50 10.66 19.95 3.82
CA ILE A 50 10.74 18.48 3.87
C ILE A 50 11.03 17.99 5.28
N LYS A 51 11.89 18.69 6.03
CA LYS A 51 12.18 18.37 7.43
C LYS A 51 10.95 18.52 8.31
N GLU A 52 10.18 19.59 8.15
CA GLU A 52 8.91 19.79 8.87
C GLU A 52 7.89 18.68 8.60
N VAL A 53 7.81 18.16 7.36
CA VAL A 53 6.95 17.02 7.03
C VAL A 53 7.44 15.75 7.73
N LYS A 54 8.76 15.50 7.75
CA LYS A 54 9.35 14.35 8.45
C LYS A 54 9.10 14.38 9.96
N GLU A 55 9.22 15.55 10.58
CA GLU A 55 8.99 15.78 12.00
C GLU A 55 7.48 15.80 12.35
N GLY A 56 6.62 15.84 11.33
CA GLY A 56 5.17 15.80 11.49
C GLY A 56 4.53 17.10 11.89
N SER A 57 5.26 18.22 11.91
CA SER A 57 4.75 19.58 12.13
C SER A 57 4.00 20.13 10.91
N LEU A 58 4.29 19.60 9.72
CA LEU A 58 3.62 19.89 8.47
C LEU A 58 3.01 18.61 7.89
N ASP A 59 1.81 18.71 7.32
CA ASP A 59 1.11 17.56 6.75
C ASP A 59 1.58 17.23 5.34
N ALA A 60 1.82 18.26 4.52
CA ALA A 60 2.31 18.09 3.17
C ALA A 60 3.19 19.25 2.69
N TYR A 61 4.10 18.95 1.78
CA TYR A 61 4.90 19.93 1.06
C TYR A 61 4.88 19.61 -0.44
N TYR A 62 4.71 20.65 -1.26
CA TYR A 62 4.67 20.57 -2.72
C TYR A 62 5.82 21.39 -3.30
N TYR A 63 6.62 20.76 -4.15
CA TYR A 63 7.64 21.44 -4.93
C TYR A 63 7.27 21.38 -6.41
N ILE A 64 7.07 22.53 -7.02
CA ILE A 64 6.71 22.69 -8.42
C ILE A 64 7.93 23.22 -9.17
N PRO A 65 8.55 22.40 -10.02
CA PRO A 65 9.75 22.76 -10.74
C PRO A 65 9.46 23.76 -11.86
N LYS A 66 10.51 24.42 -12.34
CA LYS A 66 10.42 25.44 -13.38
C LYS A 66 9.84 24.95 -14.70
N ASN A 67 10.13 23.69 -15.08
CA ASN A 67 9.64 23.08 -16.33
C ASN A 67 8.77 21.84 -16.03
N LEU A 68 7.45 21.98 -16.12
CA LEU A 68 6.50 20.90 -15.86
C LEU A 68 6.44 19.83 -16.96
N GLN A 69 7.04 20.05 -18.12
CA GLN A 69 7.07 19.08 -19.21
C GLN A 69 8.20 18.06 -19.04
N GLU A 70 9.34 18.50 -18.49
CA GLU A 70 10.54 17.69 -18.31
C GLU A 70 10.62 17.12 -16.89
N ASP A 71 10.36 17.98 -15.90
CA ASP A 71 10.50 17.67 -14.49
C ASP A 71 9.18 17.25 -13.85
N LYS A 72 9.28 16.48 -12.76
CA LYS A 72 8.11 16.03 -12.00
C LYS A 72 7.82 16.99 -10.86
N ILE A 73 6.54 17.21 -10.58
CA ILE A 73 6.13 17.84 -9.32
C ILE A 73 6.40 16.86 -8.20
N GLU A 74 7.12 17.30 -7.18
CA GLU A 74 7.44 16.48 -6.02
C GLU A 74 6.41 16.77 -4.91
N LEU A 75 5.84 15.70 -4.37
CA LEU A 75 4.89 15.76 -3.27
C LEU A 75 5.46 14.99 -2.10
N TYR A 76 5.58 15.65 -0.97
CA TYR A 76 6.00 15.07 0.30
C TYR A 76 4.85 15.15 1.27
N GLY A 77 4.49 14.04 1.91
CA GLY A 77 3.37 13.97 2.84
C GLY A 77 3.64 13.07 4.02
N LYS A 78 2.96 13.35 5.13
CA LYS A 78 2.93 12.49 6.31
C LYS A 78 1.96 11.32 6.09
N ASP A 79 2.30 10.12 6.55
CA ASP A 79 1.36 9.00 6.51
C ASP A 79 0.15 9.23 7.44
N ARG A 80 -1.03 9.29 6.85
CA ARG A 80 -2.33 9.42 7.54
C ARG A 80 -3.25 8.22 7.29
N GLY A 81 -2.68 7.12 6.81
CA GLY A 81 -3.44 5.90 6.49
C GLY A 81 -3.94 5.83 5.05
N PHE A 82 -4.62 4.72 4.73
CA PHE A 82 -4.91 4.31 3.36
C PHE A 82 -5.79 5.31 2.58
N SER A 83 -6.78 5.91 3.25
CA SER A 83 -7.78 6.78 2.59
C SER A 83 -7.36 8.24 2.51
N GLU A 84 -6.41 8.70 3.31
CA GLU A 84 -6.09 10.11 3.43
C GLU A 84 -4.89 10.56 2.59
N THR A 85 -4.05 9.64 2.16
CA THR A 85 -2.86 9.96 1.35
C THR A 85 -3.23 10.47 -0.04
N ASP A 86 -4.37 10.07 -0.59
CA ASP A 86 -4.87 10.57 -1.87
C ASP A 86 -5.33 12.03 -1.79
N LYS A 87 -5.63 12.54 -0.59
CA LYS A 87 -6.02 13.94 -0.36
C LYS A 87 -4.92 14.91 -0.79
N TYR A 88 -3.65 14.57 -0.58
CA TYR A 88 -2.52 15.41 -0.97
C TYR A 88 -2.53 15.73 -2.46
N ARG A 89 -2.80 14.73 -3.28
CA ARG A 89 -2.87 14.89 -4.73
C ARG A 89 -4.11 15.68 -5.16
N ILE A 90 -5.23 15.48 -4.49
CA ILE A 90 -6.48 16.21 -4.77
C ILE A 90 -6.29 17.71 -4.49
N VAL A 91 -5.62 18.06 -3.39
CA VAL A 91 -5.31 19.47 -3.06
C VAL A 91 -4.40 20.09 -4.10
N LEU A 92 -3.33 19.39 -4.50
CA LEU A 92 -2.43 19.86 -5.56
C LEU A 92 -3.19 20.11 -6.87
N ASP A 93 -3.97 19.11 -7.31
CA ASP A 93 -4.78 19.24 -8.54
C ASP A 93 -5.76 20.40 -8.48
N ALA A 94 -6.37 20.66 -7.32
CA ALA A 94 -7.28 21.77 -7.11
C ALA A 94 -6.57 23.13 -7.18
N ILE A 95 -5.42 23.27 -6.52
CA ILE A 95 -4.60 24.49 -6.55
C ILE A 95 -4.18 24.78 -8.00
N LEU A 96 -3.60 23.79 -8.68
CA LEU A 96 -3.13 23.95 -10.05
C LEU A 96 -4.28 24.30 -11.01
N LYS A 97 -5.43 23.63 -10.89
CA LYS A 97 -6.60 23.89 -11.73
C LYS A 97 -7.15 25.31 -11.54
N ASN A 98 -7.23 25.77 -10.31
CA ASN A 98 -7.77 27.11 -10.02
C ASN A 98 -6.76 28.22 -10.36
N SER A 99 -5.46 27.94 -10.28
CA SER A 99 -4.39 28.87 -10.65
C SER A 99 -4.22 28.98 -12.18
N GLY A 100 -4.53 27.93 -12.95
CA GLY A 100 -4.25 27.84 -14.40
C GLY A 100 -5.12 28.72 -15.31
N ASN A 101 -6.08 29.48 -14.77
CA ASN A 101 -7.10 30.17 -15.59
C ASN A 101 -6.66 31.53 -16.18
N THR A 102 -5.45 32.04 -15.92
CA THR A 102 -5.17 33.45 -16.20
C THR A 102 -4.09 33.78 -17.23
N VAL A 103 -3.20 32.87 -17.66
CA VAL A 103 -2.14 33.19 -18.66
C VAL A 103 -1.71 31.96 -19.48
N VAL A 104 -1.44 32.14 -20.78
CA VAL A 104 -1.06 31.08 -21.74
C VAL A 104 0.48 30.94 -21.75
N GLU A 105 1.04 30.16 -20.85
CA GLU A 105 2.44 29.72 -20.87
C GLU A 105 2.51 28.18 -21.02
N PRO A 106 3.63 27.62 -21.54
CA PRO A 106 3.75 26.15 -21.76
C PRO A 106 3.45 25.32 -20.52
N ASN A 107 3.86 25.78 -19.34
CA ASN A 107 3.60 25.10 -18.07
C ASN A 107 2.11 25.08 -17.71
N LYS A 108 1.38 26.15 -18.02
CA LYS A 108 -0.06 26.25 -17.77
C LYS A 108 -0.83 25.34 -18.71
N ILE A 109 -0.38 25.16 -19.93
CA ILE A 109 -0.93 24.19 -20.87
C ILE A 109 -0.77 22.76 -20.32
N ALA A 110 0.41 22.45 -19.73
CA ALA A 110 0.64 21.16 -19.09
C ALA A 110 -0.33 20.90 -17.91
N VAL A 111 -0.63 21.92 -17.12
CA VAL A 111 -1.60 21.84 -16.02
C VAL A 111 -3.03 21.65 -16.53
N VAL A 112 -3.46 22.47 -17.51
CA VAL A 112 -4.81 22.39 -18.10
C VAL A 112 -5.05 21.02 -18.73
N ASN A 113 -4.06 20.50 -19.46
CA ASN A 113 -4.12 19.20 -20.14
C ASN A 113 -3.79 18.02 -19.22
N LYS A 114 -3.43 18.28 -17.95
CA LYS A 114 -3.00 17.25 -16.97
C LYS A 114 -1.84 16.36 -17.48
N THR A 115 -0.91 16.96 -18.21
CA THR A 115 0.26 16.24 -18.75
C THR A 115 1.49 16.29 -17.83
N TYR A 116 1.40 16.96 -16.68
CA TYR A 116 2.47 16.97 -15.68
C TYR A 116 2.59 15.62 -14.97
N LYS A 117 3.80 15.29 -14.59
CA LYS A 117 4.12 14.10 -13.81
C LYS A 117 4.26 14.48 -12.34
N THR A 118 3.83 13.61 -11.44
CA THR A 118 3.94 13.81 -9.99
C THR A 118 4.75 12.66 -9.39
N ASP A 119 5.70 12.98 -8.53
CA ASP A 119 6.42 12.01 -7.69
C ASP A 119 6.00 12.22 -6.24
N GLN A 120 5.48 11.17 -5.62
CA GLN A 120 4.93 11.25 -4.27
C GLN A 120 5.81 10.47 -3.29
N THR A 121 6.32 11.16 -2.30
CA THR A 121 7.06 10.57 -1.18
C THR A 121 6.27 10.75 0.11
N ILE A 122 5.96 9.65 0.78
CA ILE A 122 5.26 9.65 2.06
C ILE A 122 6.26 9.35 3.17
N PHE A 123 6.13 10.05 4.29
CA PHE A 123 6.92 9.81 5.49
C PHE A 123 6.05 9.26 6.62
N LYS A 124 6.57 8.24 7.32
CA LYS A 124 6.00 7.64 8.51
C LYS A 124 7.08 7.59 9.58
N ASN A 125 6.84 8.23 10.71
CA ASN A 125 7.82 8.34 11.81
C ASN A 125 9.17 8.94 11.38
N GLY A 126 9.17 9.86 10.39
CA GLY A 126 10.37 10.51 9.87
C GLY A 126 11.15 9.74 8.80
N GLU A 127 10.78 8.49 8.52
CA GLU A 127 11.39 7.66 7.47
C GLU A 127 10.54 7.61 6.21
N LYS A 128 11.20 7.40 5.06
CA LYS A 128 10.49 7.22 3.78
C LYS A 128 9.66 5.95 3.84
N TYR A 129 8.36 6.07 3.65
CA TYR A 129 7.39 5.00 3.73
C TYR A 129 6.96 4.54 2.33
N ASP A 130 7.20 3.27 2.03
CA ASP A 130 6.68 2.62 0.84
C ASP A 130 5.52 1.68 1.22
N ARG A 131 4.30 2.15 0.97
CA ARG A 131 3.08 1.42 1.27
C ARG A 131 3.01 0.06 0.58
N VAL A 132 3.53 -0.04 -0.64
CA VAL A 132 3.48 -1.30 -1.41
C VAL A 132 4.32 -2.36 -0.72
N SER A 133 5.52 -1.99 -0.26
CA SER A 133 6.41 -2.91 0.46
C SER A 133 5.80 -3.42 1.77
N GLU A 134 5.10 -2.58 2.52
CA GLU A 134 4.42 -3.02 3.75
C GLU A 134 3.22 -3.94 3.48
N MET A 135 2.53 -3.79 2.35
CA MET A 135 1.38 -4.63 1.99
C MET A 135 1.77 -5.98 1.39
N ILE A 136 3.00 -6.15 0.90
CA ILE A 136 3.46 -7.41 0.29
C ILE A 136 3.36 -8.57 1.29
N VAL A 137 3.84 -8.38 2.52
CA VAL A 137 3.86 -9.45 3.52
C VAL A 137 2.45 -9.87 3.96
N PRO A 138 1.56 -8.97 4.40
CA PRO A 138 0.17 -9.33 4.73
C PRO A 138 -0.58 -9.88 3.51
N GLY A 139 -0.37 -9.32 2.33
CA GLY A 139 -1.00 -9.78 1.08
C GLY A 139 -0.57 -11.21 0.71
N ALA A 140 0.71 -11.51 0.77
CA ALA A 140 1.24 -12.85 0.55
C ALA A 140 0.67 -13.85 1.56
N PHE A 141 0.61 -13.45 2.85
CA PHE A 141 0.00 -14.28 3.90
C PHE A 141 -1.46 -14.58 3.60
N LEU A 142 -2.27 -13.59 3.21
CA LEU A 142 -3.67 -13.80 2.85
C LEU A 142 -3.84 -14.76 1.67
N VAL A 143 -3.02 -14.63 0.64
CA VAL A 143 -3.05 -15.53 -0.53
C VAL A 143 -2.71 -16.96 -0.10
N ILE A 144 -1.63 -17.16 0.65
CA ILE A 144 -1.22 -18.48 1.16
C ILE A 144 -2.32 -19.06 2.05
N PHE A 145 -2.87 -18.28 2.96
CA PHE A 145 -3.95 -18.70 3.85
C PHE A 145 -5.19 -19.15 3.07
N TYR A 146 -5.59 -18.37 2.06
CA TYR A 146 -6.70 -18.72 1.18
C TYR A 146 -6.47 -20.07 0.48
N PHE A 147 -5.27 -20.27 -0.07
CA PHE A 147 -4.92 -21.55 -0.72
C PHE A 147 -4.97 -22.73 0.24
N VAL A 148 -4.39 -22.58 1.43
CA VAL A 148 -4.40 -23.63 2.47
C VAL A 148 -5.83 -24.02 2.86
N VAL A 149 -6.68 -23.02 3.15
CA VAL A 149 -8.08 -23.26 3.53
C VAL A 149 -8.86 -23.93 2.38
N SER A 150 -8.67 -23.46 1.16
CA SER A 150 -9.35 -24.01 -0.03
C SER A 150 -8.98 -25.48 -0.27
N LEU A 151 -7.71 -25.81 -0.18
CA LEU A 151 -7.24 -27.19 -0.35
C LEU A 151 -7.71 -28.12 0.77
N LEU A 152 -7.68 -27.67 2.02
CA LEU A 152 -8.19 -28.44 3.16
C LEU A 152 -9.69 -28.68 3.05
N SER A 153 -10.45 -27.67 2.63
CA SER A 153 -11.91 -27.79 2.43
C SER A 153 -12.24 -28.84 1.36
N GLY A 154 -11.52 -28.82 0.24
CA GLY A 154 -11.68 -29.82 -0.81
C GLY A 154 -11.40 -31.25 -0.32
N ARG A 155 -10.32 -31.44 0.43
CA ARG A 155 -9.96 -32.74 1.03
C ARG A 155 -11.00 -33.24 2.03
N MET A 156 -11.51 -32.34 2.87
CA MET A 156 -12.54 -32.68 3.85
C MET A 156 -13.83 -33.12 3.16
N LEU A 157 -14.23 -32.41 2.09
CA LEU A 157 -15.44 -32.75 1.34
C LEU A 157 -15.32 -34.13 0.69
N THR A 158 -14.22 -34.40 -0.02
CA THR A 158 -13.94 -35.68 -0.69
C THR A 158 -13.94 -36.82 0.32
N SER A 159 -13.21 -36.69 1.43
CA SER A 159 -13.17 -37.72 2.47
C SER A 159 -14.58 -38.06 3.04
N THR A 160 -15.40 -37.01 3.23
CA THR A 160 -16.76 -37.22 3.78
C THR A 160 -17.68 -37.89 2.76
N THR A 161 -17.54 -37.59 1.48
CA THR A 161 -18.33 -38.20 0.40
C THR A 161 -17.95 -39.65 0.20
N GLU A 162 -16.67 -40.00 0.15
CA GLU A 162 -16.18 -41.37 0.03
C GLU A 162 -16.60 -42.25 1.21
N GLU A 163 -16.59 -41.73 2.42
CA GLU A 163 -17.05 -42.42 3.61
C GLU A 163 -18.56 -42.76 3.54
N LYS A 164 -19.39 -41.88 2.99
CA LYS A 164 -20.80 -42.13 2.80
C LYS A 164 -21.11 -43.16 1.70
N GLU A 165 -20.41 -43.04 0.56
CA GLU A 165 -20.60 -43.93 -0.57
C GLU A 165 -20.22 -45.37 -0.22
N ASN A 166 -19.13 -45.58 0.49
CA ASN A 166 -18.58 -46.91 0.77
C ASN A 166 -19.11 -47.54 2.08
N ARG A 167 -20.03 -46.92 2.79
CA ARG A 167 -20.54 -47.36 4.12
C ARG A 167 -19.43 -47.65 5.15
N VAL A 168 -18.26 -47.09 4.92
CA VAL A 168 -17.07 -47.28 5.77
C VAL A 168 -17.35 -46.78 7.18
N THR A 169 -18.07 -45.68 7.32
CA THR A 169 -18.45 -45.09 8.60
C THR A 169 -19.28 -46.05 9.46
N GLU A 170 -20.24 -46.80 8.88
CA GLU A 170 -21.04 -47.77 9.60
C GLU A 170 -20.19 -48.92 10.12
N MET A 171 -19.24 -49.41 9.30
CA MET A 171 -18.33 -50.49 9.65
C MET A 171 -17.34 -50.07 10.76
N ILE A 172 -16.80 -48.85 10.68
CA ILE A 172 -15.88 -48.33 11.68
C ILE A 172 -16.60 -48.09 13.03
N LEU A 173 -17.82 -47.56 13.01
CA LEU A 173 -18.58 -47.29 14.22
C LEU A 173 -19.00 -48.55 15.00
N THR A 174 -18.91 -49.73 14.42
CA THR A 174 -19.03 -51.00 15.18
C THR A 174 -17.83 -51.30 16.04
N SER A 175 -16.66 -50.74 15.73
CA SER A 175 -15.39 -51.04 16.42
C SER A 175 -14.90 -49.88 17.29
N ILE A 176 -15.24 -48.62 16.98
CA ILE A 176 -14.80 -47.40 17.72
C ILE A 176 -15.97 -46.47 17.98
N THR A 177 -15.82 -45.60 18.99
CA THR A 177 -16.85 -44.59 19.28
C THR A 177 -16.83 -43.47 18.25
N ALA A 178 -18.01 -42.88 17.99
CA ALA A 178 -18.14 -41.74 17.09
C ALA A 178 -17.23 -40.55 17.47
N LYS A 179 -17.01 -40.33 18.78
CA LYS A 179 -16.09 -39.29 19.28
C LYS A 179 -14.63 -39.54 18.84
N THR A 180 -14.17 -40.80 18.95
CA THR A 180 -12.83 -41.19 18.54
C THR A 180 -12.61 -40.98 17.04
N LEU A 181 -13.63 -41.30 16.22
CA LEU A 181 -13.59 -41.11 14.77
C LEU A 181 -13.44 -39.62 14.41
N ILE A 182 -14.28 -38.77 15.02
CA ILE A 182 -14.23 -37.32 14.76
C ILE A 182 -12.89 -36.72 15.18
N VAL A 183 -12.41 -37.07 16.38
CA VAL A 183 -11.10 -36.56 16.87
C VAL A 183 -9.97 -37.03 15.96
N GLY A 184 -9.96 -38.31 15.55
CA GLY A 184 -8.94 -38.80 14.61
C GLY A 184 -8.96 -38.06 13.27
N LYS A 185 -10.13 -37.72 12.75
CA LYS A 185 -10.28 -36.95 11.50
C LYS A 185 -9.75 -35.52 11.64
N ILE A 186 -10.05 -34.86 12.76
CA ILE A 186 -9.52 -33.50 13.03
C ILE A 186 -7.99 -33.53 13.12
N ILE A 187 -7.41 -34.49 13.85
CA ILE A 187 -5.95 -34.61 13.98
C ILE A 187 -5.30 -34.88 12.60
N SER A 188 -5.89 -35.77 11.81
CA SER A 188 -5.40 -36.07 10.46
C SER A 188 -5.39 -34.84 9.56
N LEU A 189 -6.49 -34.05 9.57
CA LEU A 189 -6.56 -32.81 8.81
C LEU A 189 -5.56 -31.76 9.31
N PHE A 190 -5.34 -31.67 10.61
CA PHE A 190 -4.34 -30.78 11.19
C PHE A 190 -2.92 -31.13 10.72
N ILE A 191 -2.54 -32.41 10.81
CA ILE A 191 -1.24 -32.88 10.34
C ILE A 191 -1.08 -32.63 8.84
N LEU A 192 -2.11 -32.91 8.03
CA LEU A 192 -2.09 -32.65 6.61
C LEU A 192 -1.88 -31.16 6.31
N GLY A 193 -2.56 -30.27 7.04
CA GLY A 193 -2.41 -28.82 6.93
C GLY A 193 -0.99 -28.36 7.24
N VAL A 194 -0.39 -28.89 8.30
CA VAL A 194 1.00 -28.57 8.67
C VAL A 194 1.98 -29.01 7.57
N VAL A 195 1.85 -30.24 7.07
CA VAL A 195 2.68 -30.75 5.95
C VAL A 195 2.53 -29.87 4.72
N GLN A 196 1.32 -29.43 4.42
CA GLN A 196 1.04 -28.59 3.27
C GLN A 196 1.68 -27.20 3.39
N ILE A 197 1.66 -26.60 4.58
CA ILE A 197 2.38 -25.35 4.86
C ILE A 197 3.87 -25.52 4.59
N PHE A 198 4.50 -26.56 5.11
CA PHE A 198 5.92 -26.83 4.84
C PHE A 198 6.20 -27.01 3.34
N THR A 199 5.34 -27.73 2.63
CA THR A 199 5.48 -27.94 1.18
C THR A 199 5.40 -26.64 0.40
N LEU A 200 4.53 -25.70 0.79
CA LEU A 200 4.38 -24.39 0.15
C LEU A 200 5.58 -23.46 0.43
N PHE A 201 6.11 -23.47 1.65
CA PHE A 201 7.22 -22.60 2.03
C PHE A 201 8.58 -23.11 1.52
N THR A 202 8.76 -24.41 1.38
CA THR A 202 10.01 -25.01 0.92
C THR A 202 10.54 -24.41 -0.38
N PRO A 203 9.76 -24.31 -1.49
CA PRO A 203 10.28 -23.74 -2.74
C PRO A 203 10.59 -22.24 -2.61
N ILE A 204 9.87 -21.50 -1.77
CA ILE A 204 10.12 -20.07 -1.52
C ILE A 204 11.46 -19.90 -0.81
N ILE A 205 11.71 -20.69 0.23
CA ILE A 205 12.96 -20.68 1.00
C ILE A 205 14.13 -21.12 0.11
N LEU A 206 13.98 -22.19 -0.66
CA LEU A 206 15.01 -22.66 -1.58
C LEU A 206 15.30 -21.64 -2.68
N GLY A 207 14.28 -21.01 -3.25
CA GLY A 207 14.41 -19.93 -4.23
C GLY A 207 15.19 -18.74 -3.66
N TYR A 208 14.85 -18.31 -2.46
CA TYR A 208 15.55 -17.24 -1.74
C TYR A 208 17.03 -17.58 -1.53
N PHE A 209 17.34 -18.78 -1.04
CA PHE A 209 18.72 -19.24 -0.88
C PHE A 209 19.49 -19.33 -2.21
N ALA A 210 18.84 -19.75 -3.29
CA ALA A 210 19.45 -19.83 -4.61
C ALA A 210 19.82 -18.45 -5.17
N VAL A 211 18.99 -17.42 -4.90
CA VAL A 211 19.27 -16.04 -5.31
C VAL A 211 20.40 -15.43 -4.48
N ILE A 212 20.38 -15.60 -3.15
CA ILE A 212 21.47 -15.08 -2.27
C ILE A 212 22.81 -15.71 -2.63
N ASN A 213 22.85 -17.00 -2.97
CA ASN A 213 24.08 -17.68 -3.34
C ASN A 213 24.49 -17.45 -4.82
N GLY A 214 23.87 -16.52 -5.52
CA GLY A 214 24.22 -16.14 -6.89
C GLY A 214 23.92 -17.22 -7.97
N LYS A 215 23.19 -18.27 -7.62
CA LYS A 215 22.84 -19.36 -8.54
C LYS A 215 21.72 -18.95 -9.52
N LEU A 216 20.97 -17.90 -9.23
CA LEU A 216 19.98 -17.26 -10.10
C LEU A 216 20.36 -15.78 -10.28
N SER A 217 21.36 -15.50 -11.11
CA SER A 217 21.72 -14.14 -11.49
C SER A 217 20.65 -13.55 -12.40
N GLY A 218 19.99 -12.47 -11.94
CA GLY A 218 19.01 -11.72 -12.74
C GLY A 218 17.64 -11.50 -12.09
N VAL A 219 17.36 -12.09 -10.93
CA VAL A 219 16.12 -11.84 -10.18
C VAL A 219 16.40 -10.81 -9.08
N ASN A 220 15.94 -9.57 -9.25
CA ASN A 220 15.91 -8.58 -8.18
C ASN A 220 14.81 -8.95 -7.19
N LEU A 221 15.16 -9.63 -6.11
CA LEU A 221 14.24 -9.82 -4.99
C LEU A 221 14.20 -8.55 -4.13
N PRO A 222 13.02 -8.21 -3.55
CA PRO A 222 12.96 -7.19 -2.53
C PRO A 222 13.88 -7.55 -1.37
N ASP A 223 14.65 -6.58 -0.86
CA ASP A 223 15.53 -6.79 0.28
C ASP A 223 14.69 -7.04 1.54
N ILE A 224 14.68 -8.30 2.00
CA ILE A 224 13.95 -8.70 3.22
C ILE A 224 14.80 -8.56 4.48
N ARG A 225 16.07 -8.09 4.40
CA ARG A 225 16.94 -7.89 5.56
C ARG A 225 16.33 -6.95 6.61
N PRO A 226 15.69 -5.81 6.25
CA PRO A 226 15.03 -4.94 7.22
C PRO A 226 13.91 -5.64 8.00
N PHE A 227 13.24 -6.60 7.36
CA PHE A 227 12.18 -7.39 8.00
C PHE A 227 12.74 -8.38 9.03
N ILE A 228 13.86 -9.02 8.71
CA ILE A 228 14.53 -9.98 9.63
C ILE A 228 15.14 -9.25 10.83
N GLU A 229 15.68 -8.04 10.64
CA GLU A 229 16.22 -7.21 11.73
C GLU A 229 15.10 -6.73 12.67
N ASN A 230 13.96 -6.34 12.16
CA ASN A 230 12.80 -5.95 12.98
C ASN A 230 12.24 -7.10 13.82
N ILE A 231 12.29 -8.35 13.35
CA ILE A 231 11.88 -9.52 14.13
C ILE A 231 12.86 -9.78 15.29
N LYS A 232 14.15 -9.46 15.12
CA LYS A 232 15.16 -9.62 16.18
C LYS A 232 15.13 -8.55 17.25
N LEU A 233 14.53 -7.38 16.98
CA LEU A 233 14.49 -6.23 17.89
C LEU A 233 13.27 -6.20 18.81
N ASN A 234 12.28 -7.07 18.59
CA ASN A 234 11.11 -7.24 19.47
C ASN A 234 11.06 -8.71 19.96
N PRO A 235 11.74 -9.06 21.07
CA PRO A 235 11.53 -10.34 21.74
C PRO A 235 10.19 -10.40 22.49
#